data_bdc4cde29b206d774c2923f2f821e671
#
_entry.id   bdc4cde29b206d774c2923f2f821e671
#
_cell.length_a   1.000
_cell.length_b   1.000
_cell.length_c   1.000
_cell.angle_alpha   90.00
_cell.angle_beta   90.00
_cell.angle_gamma   90.00
#
_symmetry.space_group_name_H-M   'P 1'
#
loop_
_entity.id
_entity.type
_entity.pdbx_description
1 polymer ?
#
loop_
_entity_poly.entity_id
_entity_poly.type
_entity_poly.pdbx_seq_one_letter_code
_entity_poly.pdbx_strand_id
1 'polypeptide(L)'
;MKKRNIICFISILLNIFFIFSGIFTIYKNHRVQILQKDNINKNFIKNAYYLAKQSQFETLNINSGDIVFLGDSLTNRSQWQELFNNSHIKNRGIDGDTTSGILNRLNTITRGHPKKIFLMIGINDLLHKQDTAYILSNYEKILNKIRTDSPDTIVYTESILPNNNIKSNRDVKFLNNELQKLSSSKIIYIDLFDRFVKYDKLPGEYTYDGTHLNGLGYSIWKHEINKYVN
;
A
#
# COMPACT_ATOMS: atom_id res chain seq x y z
N MET A 1 -34.02 42.34 -36.03
CA MET A 1 -33.46 42.15 -34.68
C MET A 1 -33.93 40.86 -33.99
N LYS A 2 -35.20 40.49 -33.98
CA LYS A 2 -35.72 39.31 -33.24
C LYS A 2 -35.10 37.95 -33.64
N LYS A 3 -34.91 37.64 -34.94
CA LYS A 3 -34.35 36.33 -35.38
C LYS A 3 -32.90 36.09 -34.93
N ARG A 4 -32.04 37.13 -34.91
CA ARG A 4 -30.62 37.02 -34.48
C ARG A 4 -30.47 36.70 -33.00
N ASN A 5 -31.37 37.26 -32.18
CA ASN A 5 -31.38 36.99 -30.72
C ASN A 5 -31.84 35.56 -30.40
N ILE A 6 -32.76 35.01 -31.19
CA ILE A 6 -33.24 33.62 -31.05
C ILE A 6 -32.11 32.64 -31.39
N ILE A 7 -31.37 32.88 -32.47
CA ILE A 7 -30.22 32.02 -32.88
C ILE A 7 -29.13 32.05 -31.80
N CYS A 8 -28.78 33.22 -31.25
CA CYS A 8 -27.80 33.32 -30.16
C CYS A 8 -28.31 32.56 -28.91
N PHE A 9 -29.57 32.68 -28.56
CA PHE A 9 -30.15 31.98 -27.40
C PHE A 9 -30.12 30.45 -27.57
N ILE A 10 -30.45 29.93 -28.75
CA ILE A 10 -30.38 28.48 -29.07
C ILE A 10 -28.94 28.02 -29.02
N SER A 11 -27.97 28.77 -29.53
CA SER A 11 -26.55 28.42 -29.48
C SER A 11 -26.04 28.34 -28.03
N ILE A 12 -26.43 29.25 -27.15
CA ILE A 12 -26.09 29.23 -25.74
C ILE A 12 -26.67 27.97 -25.05
N LEU A 13 -27.95 27.65 -25.31
CA LEU A 13 -28.58 26.47 -24.74
C LEU A 13 -27.90 25.15 -25.20
N LEU A 14 -27.52 25.07 -26.47
CA LEU A 14 -26.77 23.92 -27.00
C LEU A 14 -25.41 23.79 -26.34
N ASN A 15 -24.67 24.89 -26.19
CA ASN A 15 -23.36 24.85 -25.49
C ASN A 15 -23.51 24.41 -24.04
N ILE A 16 -24.50 24.91 -23.31
CA ILE A 16 -24.81 24.49 -21.94
C ILE A 16 -25.12 22.99 -21.90
N PHE A 17 -25.96 22.50 -22.85
CA PHE A 17 -26.28 21.06 -22.94
C PHE A 17 -25.02 20.20 -23.17
N PHE A 18 -24.12 20.60 -24.08
CA PHE A 18 -22.88 19.86 -24.32
C PHE A 18 -21.94 19.88 -23.13
N ILE A 19 -21.85 20.98 -22.40
CA ILE A 19 -21.07 21.07 -21.17
C ILE A 19 -21.62 20.12 -20.11
N PHE A 20 -22.93 20.13 -19.86
CA PHE A 20 -23.57 19.23 -18.90
C PHE A 20 -23.45 17.75 -19.30
N SER A 21 -23.61 17.44 -20.58
CA SER A 21 -23.41 16.09 -21.12
C SER A 21 -21.96 15.62 -20.95
N GLY A 22 -20.98 16.49 -21.18
CA GLY A 22 -19.56 16.20 -20.95
C GLY A 22 -19.27 15.94 -19.47
N ILE A 23 -19.74 16.79 -18.58
CA ILE A 23 -19.58 16.63 -17.13
C ILE A 23 -20.25 15.32 -16.66
N PHE A 24 -21.46 15.03 -17.13
CA PHE A 24 -22.17 13.79 -16.79
C PHE A 24 -21.40 12.55 -17.26
N THR A 25 -20.84 12.58 -18.47
CA THR A 25 -20.04 11.47 -19.02
C THR A 25 -18.77 11.25 -18.19
N ILE A 26 -18.06 12.33 -17.81
CA ILE A 26 -16.88 12.27 -16.94
C ILE A 26 -17.25 11.66 -15.58
N TYR A 27 -18.34 12.14 -14.97
CA TYR A 27 -18.84 11.63 -13.68
C TYR A 27 -19.21 10.14 -13.76
N LYS A 28 -19.94 9.73 -14.81
CA LYS A 28 -20.31 8.32 -15.04
C LYS A 28 -19.07 7.43 -15.20
N ASN A 29 -18.11 7.86 -16.01
CA ASN A 29 -16.87 7.11 -16.23
C ASN A 29 -16.05 6.99 -14.94
N HIS A 30 -15.93 8.06 -14.18
CA HIS A 30 -15.25 8.06 -12.87
C HIS A 30 -15.93 7.09 -11.89
N ARG A 31 -17.26 7.10 -11.82
CA ARG A 31 -18.03 6.18 -10.98
C ARG A 31 -17.86 4.71 -11.39
N VAL A 32 -17.83 4.43 -12.69
CA VAL A 32 -17.57 3.07 -13.23
C VAL A 32 -16.15 2.62 -12.86
N GLN A 33 -15.16 3.50 -12.96
CA GLN A 33 -13.79 3.18 -12.57
C GLN A 33 -13.67 2.87 -11.06
N ILE A 34 -14.35 3.63 -10.19
CA ILE A 34 -14.38 3.36 -8.75
C ILE A 34 -14.99 1.98 -8.48
N LEU A 35 -16.13 1.66 -9.09
CA LEU A 35 -16.80 0.37 -8.91
C LEU A 35 -15.96 -0.81 -9.42
N GLN A 36 -15.21 -0.62 -10.51
CA GLN A 36 -14.28 -1.65 -11.02
C GLN A 36 -13.11 -1.86 -10.06
N LYS A 37 -12.53 -0.78 -9.53
CA LYS A 37 -11.45 -0.84 -8.53
C LYS A 37 -11.90 -1.53 -7.24
N ASP A 38 -13.09 -1.21 -6.74
CA ASP A 38 -13.68 -1.87 -5.57
C ASP A 38 -13.90 -3.37 -5.80
N ASN A 39 -14.30 -3.75 -7.03
CA ASN A 39 -14.47 -5.16 -7.39
C ASN A 39 -13.16 -5.94 -7.43
N ILE A 40 -12.08 -5.34 -7.94
CA ILE A 40 -10.74 -5.96 -7.95
C ILE A 40 -10.27 -6.22 -6.52
N ASN A 41 -10.40 -5.23 -5.62
CA ASN A 41 -10.04 -5.38 -4.22
C ASN A 41 -10.89 -6.44 -3.50
N LYS A 42 -12.21 -6.45 -3.73
CA LYS A 42 -13.09 -7.48 -3.19
C LYS A 42 -12.76 -8.88 -3.69
N ASN A 43 -12.34 -9.00 -4.96
CA ASN A 43 -11.94 -10.30 -5.52
C ASN A 43 -10.61 -10.78 -4.93
N PHE A 44 -9.65 -9.88 -4.65
CA PHE A 44 -8.42 -10.25 -3.97
C PHE A 44 -8.69 -10.72 -2.54
N ILE A 45 -9.46 -9.96 -1.76
CA ILE A 45 -9.84 -10.32 -0.37
C ILE A 45 -10.63 -11.65 -0.32
N LYS A 46 -11.28 -12.04 -1.41
CA LYS A 46 -11.96 -13.33 -1.56
C LYS A 46 -11.07 -14.43 -2.15
N ASN A 47 -9.82 -14.14 -2.49
CA ASN A 47 -8.88 -15.14 -2.98
C ASN A 47 -8.64 -16.21 -1.92
N ALA A 48 -8.70 -17.48 -2.31
CA ALA A 48 -8.55 -18.61 -1.39
C ALA A 48 -7.23 -18.59 -0.62
N TYR A 49 -6.13 -18.16 -1.24
CA TYR A 49 -4.82 -18.02 -0.58
C TYR A 49 -4.85 -16.93 0.50
N TYR A 50 -5.41 -15.75 0.20
CA TYR A 50 -5.55 -14.66 1.17
C TYR A 50 -6.39 -15.11 2.37
N LEU A 51 -7.55 -15.73 2.13
CA LEU A 51 -8.44 -16.22 3.18
C LEU A 51 -7.77 -17.30 4.04
N ALA A 52 -7.04 -18.22 3.43
CA ALA A 52 -6.30 -19.25 4.16
C ALA A 52 -5.21 -18.63 5.06
N LYS A 53 -4.45 -17.68 4.55
CA LYS A 53 -3.42 -16.97 5.33
C LYS A 53 -4.04 -16.12 6.44
N GLN A 54 -5.14 -15.41 6.18
CA GLN A 54 -5.86 -14.65 7.19
C GLN A 54 -6.35 -15.58 8.31
N SER A 55 -7.03 -16.68 7.97
CA SER A 55 -7.48 -17.67 8.94
C SER A 55 -6.33 -18.25 9.76
N GLN A 56 -5.19 -18.55 9.14
CA GLN A 56 -3.98 -18.96 9.85
C GLN A 56 -3.54 -17.89 10.86
N PHE A 57 -3.50 -16.61 10.45
CA PHE A 57 -3.10 -15.51 11.34
C PHE A 57 -4.06 -15.27 12.50
N GLU A 58 -5.34 -15.63 12.34
CA GLU A 58 -6.33 -15.57 13.42
C GLU A 58 -6.03 -16.59 14.53
N THR A 59 -5.39 -17.72 14.20
CA THR A 59 -4.97 -18.75 15.17
C THR A 59 -3.62 -18.47 15.82
N LEU A 60 -2.82 -17.56 15.26
CA LEU A 60 -1.47 -17.23 15.70
C LEU A 60 -1.47 -15.98 16.57
N ASN A 61 -1.13 -16.12 17.85
CA ASN A 61 -1.10 -15.01 18.79
C ASN A 61 0.00 -14.00 18.45
N ILE A 62 -0.29 -12.74 18.72
CA ILE A 62 0.64 -11.62 18.82
C ILE A 62 0.66 -11.20 20.29
N ASN A 63 1.83 -10.93 20.85
CA ASN A 63 2.01 -10.48 22.22
C ASN A 63 2.67 -9.09 22.25
N SER A 64 2.60 -8.40 23.39
CA SER A 64 3.11 -7.02 23.56
C SER A 64 4.62 -6.88 23.38
N GLY A 65 5.38 -7.98 23.47
CA GLY A 65 6.84 -8.01 23.18
C GLY A 65 7.18 -8.25 21.70
N ASP A 66 6.20 -8.62 20.89
CA ASP A 66 6.46 -9.06 19.52
C ASP A 66 6.72 -7.87 18.57
N ILE A 67 7.47 -8.18 17.51
CA ILE A 67 7.79 -7.29 16.40
C ILE A 67 7.12 -7.86 15.16
N VAL A 68 6.18 -7.14 14.58
CA VAL A 68 5.39 -7.62 13.46
C VAL A 68 5.93 -7.01 12.16
N PHE A 69 6.26 -7.87 11.19
CA PHE A 69 6.47 -7.47 9.81
C PHE A 69 5.17 -7.65 9.05
N LEU A 70 4.54 -6.55 8.66
CA LEU A 70 3.21 -6.45 8.06
C LEU A 70 3.31 -5.94 6.63
N GLY A 71 2.82 -6.71 5.65
CA GLY A 71 2.92 -6.30 4.26
C GLY A 71 2.42 -7.37 3.28
N ASP A 72 2.94 -7.29 2.07
CA ASP A 72 2.61 -8.17 0.95
C ASP A 72 3.63 -9.32 0.75
N SER A 73 3.87 -9.71 -0.51
CA SER A 73 4.81 -10.78 -0.87
C SER A 73 6.25 -10.46 -0.49
N LEU A 74 6.67 -9.20 -0.56
CA LEU A 74 8.02 -8.81 -0.15
C LEU A 74 8.24 -9.12 1.33
N THR A 75 7.24 -8.88 2.17
CA THR A 75 7.26 -9.24 3.58
C THR A 75 7.11 -10.76 3.77
N ASN A 76 6.17 -11.40 3.08
CA ASN A 76 5.83 -12.82 3.27
C ASN A 76 7.03 -13.74 2.97
N ARG A 77 7.82 -13.45 1.94
CA ARG A 77 8.83 -14.36 1.40
C ARG A 77 10.17 -14.35 2.15
N SER A 78 10.35 -13.51 3.16
CA SER A 78 11.56 -13.51 3.99
C SER A 78 11.38 -14.35 5.26
N GLN A 79 12.43 -15.03 5.66
CA GLN A 79 12.55 -15.75 6.92
C GLN A 79 13.03 -14.79 8.02
N TRP A 80 12.21 -13.81 8.39
CA TRP A 80 12.57 -12.70 9.27
C TRP A 80 13.14 -13.14 10.63
N GLN A 81 12.57 -14.20 11.24
CA GLN A 81 13.05 -14.73 12.52
C GLN A 81 14.49 -15.23 12.43
N GLU A 82 14.80 -16.00 11.38
CA GLU A 82 16.13 -16.52 11.15
C GLU A 82 17.08 -15.39 10.74
N LEU A 83 16.62 -14.50 9.86
CA LEU A 83 17.41 -13.39 9.35
C LEU A 83 17.93 -12.49 10.48
N PHE A 84 17.11 -12.23 11.52
CA PHE A 84 17.48 -11.42 12.68
C PHE A 84 17.87 -12.23 13.92
N ASN A 85 17.81 -13.57 13.86
CA ASN A 85 17.97 -14.45 15.02
C ASN A 85 17.10 -14.00 16.22
N ASN A 86 15.82 -13.70 15.96
CA ASN A 86 14.90 -13.13 16.96
C ASN A 86 13.51 -13.79 16.86
N SER A 87 13.18 -14.63 17.84
CA SER A 87 11.91 -15.39 17.92
C SER A 87 10.68 -14.50 18.18
N HIS A 88 10.86 -13.27 18.63
CA HIS A 88 9.77 -12.30 18.80
C HIS A 88 9.27 -11.71 17.49
N ILE A 89 9.97 -11.91 16.38
CA ILE A 89 9.53 -11.42 15.08
C ILE A 89 8.40 -12.31 14.56
N LYS A 90 7.32 -11.69 14.10
CA LYS A 90 6.15 -12.33 13.52
C LYS A 90 5.95 -11.84 12.08
N ASN A 91 6.14 -12.74 11.12
CA ASN A 91 5.83 -12.45 9.73
C ASN A 91 4.31 -12.46 9.53
N ARG A 92 3.76 -11.35 9.07
CA ARG A 92 2.34 -11.14 8.72
C ARG A 92 2.21 -10.60 7.29
N GLY A 93 3.09 -11.07 6.39
CA GLY A 93 2.98 -10.84 4.95
C GLY A 93 1.99 -11.79 4.29
N ILE A 94 1.29 -11.33 3.24
CA ILE A 94 0.47 -12.16 2.35
C ILE A 94 0.79 -11.78 0.91
N ASP A 95 1.14 -12.75 0.07
CA ASP A 95 1.44 -12.50 -1.35
C ASP A 95 0.24 -11.83 -2.04
N GLY A 96 0.52 -10.75 -2.78
CA GLY A 96 -0.49 -9.98 -3.49
C GLY A 96 -1.33 -9.03 -2.63
N ASP A 97 -1.08 -8.92 -1.31
CA ASP A 97 -1.87 -8.07 -0.43
C ASP A 97 -1.82 -6.60 -0.83
N THR A 98 -2.87 -5.87 -0.48
CA THR A 98 -3.08 -4.46 -0.78
C THR A 98 -3.33 -3.66 0.50
N THR A 99 -3.33 -2.35 0.40
CA THR A 99 -3.67 -1.48 1.53
C THR A 99 -5.06 -1.78 2.10
N SER A 100 -6.05 -2.11 1.25
CA SER A 100 -7.38 -2.53 1.70
C SER A 100 -7.37 -3.92 2.34
N GLY A 101 -6.52 -4.85 1.87
CA GLY A 101 -6.35 -6.16 2.48
C GLY A 101 -5.74 -6.08 3.88
N ILE A 102 -4.74 -5.22 4.08
CA ILE A 102 -4.20 -4.93 5.42
C ILE A 102 -5.31 -4.42 6.34
N LEU A 103 -6.12 -3.44 5.90
CA LEU A 103 -7.23 -2.90 6.70
C LEU A 103 -8.22 -4.00 7.13
N ASN A 104 -8.53 -4.93 6.22
CA ASN A 104 -9.48 -6.03 6.48
C ASN A 104 -8.99 -6.98 7.58
N ARG A 105 -7.67 -7.18 7.73
CA ARG A 105 -7.07 -8.12 8.69
C ARG A 105 -6.30 -7.45 9.86
N LEU A 106 -6.32 -6.13 9.96
CA LEU A 106 -5.50 -5.39 10.93
C LEU A 106 -5.83 -5.74 12.39
N ASN A 107 -7.08 -6.10 12.69
CA ASN A 107 -7.50 -6.54 14.02
C ASN A 107 -6.72 -7.78 14.52
N THR A 108 -6.29 -8.68 13.62
CA THR A 108 -5.48 -9.85 13.99
C THR A 108 -4.09 -9.46 14.52
N ILE A 109 -3.67 -8.24 14.24
CA ILE A 109 -2.39 -7.66 14.65
C ILE A 109 -2.57 -6.80 15.90
N THR A 110 -3.47 -5.80 15.82
CA THR A 110 -3.61 -4.77 16.87
C THR A 110 -4.12 -5.30 18.20
N ARG A 111 -4.95 -6.36 18.20
CA ARG A 111 -5.43 -7.00 19.43
C ARG A 111 -4.32 -7.56 20.33
N GLY A 112 -3.14 -7.84 19.76
CA GLY A 112 -1.99 -8.34 20.50
C GLY A 112 -1.08 -7.25 21.07
N HIS A 113 -1.35 -5.98 20.76
CA HIS A 113 -0.57 -4.83 21.18
C HIS A 113 0.94 -5.00 20.98
N PRO A 114 1.42 -5.32 19.74
CA PRO A 114 2.84 -5.59 19.48
C PRO A 114 3.71 -4.39 19.85
N LYS A 115 4.95 -4.64 20.24
CA LYS A 115 5.93 -3.59 20.55
C LYS A 115 6.24 -2.72 19.32
N LYS A 116 6.39 -3.37 18.16
CA LYS A 116 6.78 -2.71 16.91
C LYS A 116 6.00 -3.30 15.74
N ILE A 117 5.65 -2.48 14.76
CA ILE A 117 5.15 -2.92 13.45
C ILE A 117 6.02 -2.31 12.38
N PHE A 118 6.62 -3.14 11.51
CA PHE A 118 7.25 -2.72 10.25
C PHE A 118 6.23 -2.90 9.14
N LEU A 119 5.86 -1.83 8.46
CA LEU A 119 4.78 -1.80 7.46
C LEU A 119 5.33 -1.40 6.09
N MET A 120 5.28 -2.32 5.13
CA MET A 120 5.50 -2.05 3.71
C MET A 120 4.34 -2.62 2.90
N ILE A 121 3.60 -1.77 2.20
CA ILE A 121 2.44 -2.14 1.38
C ILE A 121 2.19 -1.09 0.28
N GLY A 122 1.48 -1.42 -0.79
CA GLY A 122 1.00 -0.46 -1.79
C GLY A 122 1.45 -0.74 -3.22
N ILE A 123 2.48 -1.56 -3.44
CA ILE A 123 2.91 -1.90 -4.81
C ILE A 123 1.83 -2.66 -5.58
N ASN A 124 1.09 -3.57 -4.92
CA ASN A 124 0.01 -4.30 -5.55
C ASN A 124 -1.20 -3.41 -5.85
N ASP A 125 -1.45 -2.39 -5.03
CA ASP A 125 -2.45 -1.36 -5.34
C ASP A 125 -2.12 -0.67 -6.67
N LEU A 126 -0.87 -0.25 -6.87
CA LEU A 126 -0.40 0.36 -8.13
C LEU A 126 -0.48 -0.61 -9.32
N LEU A 127 -0.07 -1.88 -9.14
CA LEU A 127 -0.20 -2.92 -10.16
C LEU A 127 -1.67 -3.16 -10.55
N HIS A 128 -2.60 -3.04 -9.61
CA HIS A 128 -4.05 -3.07 -9.83
C HIS A 128 -4.63 -1.72 -10.28
N LYS A 129 -3.76 -0.74 -10.64
CA LYS A 129 -4.15 0.58 -11.17
C LYS A 129 -4.99 1.40 -10.19
N GLN A 130 -4.81 1.21 -8.88
CA GLN A 130 -5.37 2.12 -7.89
C GLN A 130 -4.63 3.46 -7.97
N ASP A 131 -5.35 4.55 -7.71
CA ASP A 131 -4.71 5.87 -7.64
C ASP A 131 -3.98 6.09 -6.31
N THR A 132 -3.02 6.99 -6.31
CA THR A 132 -2.19 7.29 -5.16
C THR A 132 -2.99 7.88 -3.99
N ALA A 133 -4.06 8.62 -4.26
CA ALA A 133 -4.93 9.19 -3.23
C ALA A 133 -5.68 8.09 -2.46
N TYR A 134 -6.15 7.05 -3.16
CA TYR A 134 -6.77 5.88 -2.54
C TYR A 134 -5.79 5.15 -1.62
N ILE A 135 -4.55 4.92 -2.09
CA ILE A 135 -3.51 4.25 -1.33
C ILE A 135 -3.18 5.03 -0.07
N LEU A 136 -2.96 6.35 -0.18
CA LEU A 136 -2.68 7.24 0.96
C LEU A 136 -3.83 7.27 1.97
N SER A 137 -5.07 7.38 1.51
CA SER A 137 -6.25 7.32 2.39
C SER A 137 -6.29 6.02 3.19
N ASN A 138 -5.94 4.89 2.59
CA ASN A 138 -5.88 3.62 3.30
C ASN A 138 -4.70 3.56 4.29
N TYR A 139 -3.53 4.11 3.95
CA TYR A 139 -2.43 4.24 4.90
C TYR A 139 -2.82 5.05 6.14
N GLU A 140 -3.48 6.19 5.95
CA GLU A 140 -3.97 7.01 7.06
C GLU A 140 -4.94 6.22 7.96
N LYS A 141 -5.86 5.45 7.36
CA LYS A 141 -6.78 4.58 8.11
C LYS A 141 -6.04 3.48 8.87
N ILE A 142 -5.03 2.84 8.25
CA ILE A 142 -4.19 1.81 8.89
C ILE A 142 -3.49 2.41 10.11
N LEU A 143 -2.78 3.54 9.93
CA LEU A 143 -2.02 4.19 10.98
C LEU A 143 -2.93 4.70 12.12
N ASN A 144 -4.08 5.30 11.77
CA ASN A 144 -5.07 5.73 12.74
C ASN A 144 -5.64 4.55 13.54
N LYS A 145 -5.94 3.43 12.88
CA LYS A 145 -6.43 2.23 13.56
C LYS A 145 -5.39 1.63 14.49
N ILE A 146 -4.12 1.53 14.07
CA ILE A 146 -3.03 1.07 14.95
C ILE A 146 -2.92 1.99 16.16
N ARG A 147 -2.93 3.31 15.96
CA ARG A 147 -2.84 4.29 17.05
C ARG A 147 -4.00 4.18 18.05
N THR A 148 -5.21 3.87 17.56
CA THR A 148 -6.40 3.74 18.41
C THR A 148 -6.39 2.41 19.17
N ASP A 149 -6.15 1.31 18.46
CA ASP A 149 -6.28 -0.04 19.02
C ASP A 149 -5.05 -0.48 19.83
N SER A 150 -3.87 0.08 19.51
CA SER A 150 -2.58 -0.30 20.09
C SER A 150 -1.67 0.93 20.27
N PRO A 151 -2.03 1.85 21.19
CA PRO A 151 -1.42 3.19 21.27
C PRO A 151 0.06 3.20 21.64
N ASP A 152 0.58 2.12 22.23
CA ASP A 152 1.99 1.99 22.60
C ASP A 152 2.87 1.39 21.51
N THR A 153 2.28 0.85 20.45
CA THR A 153 3.01 0.30 19.31
C THR A 153 3.76 1.40 18.56
N ILE A 154 5.06 1.18 18.31
CA ILE A 154 5.85 2.00 17.39
C ILE A 154 5.68 1.42 15.98
N VAL A 155 5.28 2.26 15.04
CA VAL A 155 5.13 1.86 13.63
C VAL A 155 6.30 2.40 12.82
N TYR A 156 6.99 1.50 12.14
CA TYR A 156 8.00 1.83 11.14
C TYR A 156 7.35 1.68 9.77
N THR A 157 7.03 2.80 9.13
CA THR A 157 6.56 2.82 7.74
C THR A 157 7.76 2.76 6.82
N GLU A 158 7.90 1.65 6.10
CA GLU A 158 9.00 1.46 5.16
C GLU A 158 8.58 1.96 3.78
N SER A 159 9.48 2.59 3.05
CA SER A 159 9.22 3.01 1.68
C SER A 159 8.87 1.81 0.79
N ILE A 160 7.92 1.99 -0.11
CA ILE A 160 7.60 1.03 -1.17
C ILE A 160 8.83 0.92 -2.09
N LEU A 161 9.29 -0.30 -2.35
CA LEU A 161 10.46 -0.53 -3.20
C LEU A 161 10.16 -0.30 -4.68
N PRO A 162 11.19 -0.01 -5.51
CA PRO A 162 11.01 0.08 -6.96
C PRO A 162 10.55 -1.26 -7.52
N ASN A 163 9.77 -1.23 -8.60
CA ASN A 163 9.23 -2.41 -9.27
C ASN A 163 9.37 -2.26 -10.78
N ASN A 164 9.88 -3.30 -11.46
CA ASN A 164 10.13 -3.28 -12.89
C ASN A 164 8.90 -3.67 -13.73
N ASN A 165 7.81 -4.13 -13.10
CA ASN A 165 6.56 -4.51 -13.74
C ASN A 165 5.55 -3.35 -13.83
N ILE A 166 5.88 -2.17 -13.30
CA ILE A 166 5.14 -0.93 -13.50
C ILE A 166 5.82 -0.09 -14.58
N LYS A 167 5.03 0.77 -15.23
CA LYS A 167 5.52 1.61 -16.34
C LYS A 167 6.61 2.58 -15.88
N SER A 168 6.50 3.11 -14.66
CA SER A 168 7.44 4.06 -14.06
C SER A 168 7.31 4.01 -12.54
N ASN A 169 8.42 4.15 -11.83
CA ASN A 169 8.41 4.27 -10.37
C ASN A 169 8.05 5.68 -9.86
N ARG A 170 7.58 6.59 -10.74
CA ARG A 170 7.16 7.94 -10.35
C ARG A 170 6.07 7.93 -9.27
N ASP A 171 5.05 7.06 -9.40
CA ASP A 171 3.97 6.99 -8.44
C ASP A 171 4.45 6.36 -7.12
N VAL A 172 5.41 5.43 -7.17
CA VAL A 172 6.10 4.91 -5.97
C VAL A 172 6.85 6.02 -5.25
N LYS A 173 7.65 6.83 -5.97
CA LYS A 173 8.36 7.98 -5.39
C LYS A 173 7.41 8.99 -4.77
N PHE A 174 6.32 9.31 -5.48
CA PHE A 174 5.29 10.20 -4.95
C PHE A 174 4.70 9.67 -3.65
N LEU A 175 4.28 8.40 -3.62
CA LEU A 175 3.74 7.77 -2.42
C LEU A 175 4.76 7.79 -1.27
N ASN A 176 6.01 7.43 -1.52
CA ASN A 176 7.05 7.44 -0.51
C ASN A 176 7.26 8.84 0.11
N ASN A 177 7.24 9.89 -0.71
CA ASN A 177 7.31 11.28 -0.22
C ASN A 177 6.10 11.65 0.66
N GLU A 178 4.89 11.20 0.30
CA GLU A 178 3.70 11.45 1.11
C GLU A 178 3.71 10.62 2.41
N LEU A 179 4.15 9.35 2.36
CA LEU A 179 4.29 8.48 3.54
C LEU A 179 5.27 9.07 4.56
N GLN A 180 6.36 9.68 4.10
CA GLN A 180 7.33 10.34 4.98
C GLN A 180 6.67 11.48 5.79
N LYS A 181 5.71 12.20 5.21
CA LYS A 181 4.98 13.30 5.89
C LYS A 181 4.05 12.80 6.99
N LEU A 182 3.67 11.52 7.01
CA LEU A 182 2.85 10.92 8.06
C LEU A 182 3.65 10.58 9.33
N SER A 183 4.94 10.88 9.36
CA SER A 183 5.82 10.64 10.51
C SER A 183 5.38 11.41 11.74
N SER A 184 5.54 10.79 12.92
CA SER A 184 5.23 11.35 14.23
C SER A 184 6.11 10.73 15.30
N SER A 185 5.87 11.02 16.57
CA SER A 185 6.64 10.43 17.69
C SER A 185 6.57 8.91 17.75
N LYS A 186 5.50 8.28 17.23
CA LYS A 186 5.32 6.82 17.20
C LYS A 186 5.21 6.24 15.77
N ILE A 187 5.32 7.07 14.74
CA ILE A 187 5.35 6.64 13.33
C ILE A 187 6.66 7.13 12.72
N ILE A 188 7.55 6.21 12.43
CA ILE A 188 8.91 6.48 11.95
C ILE A 188 9.00 6.00 10.50
N TYR A 189 9.31 6.90 9.58
CA TYR A 189 9.55 6.53 8.19
C TYR A 189 10.97 6.00 8.00
N ILE A 190 11.11 4.89 7.26
CA ILE A 190 12.40 4.31 6.87
C ILE A 190 12.47 4.33 5.35
N ASP A 191 13.42 5.06 4.81
CA ASP A 191 13.67 5.06 3.38
C ASP A 191 14.55 3.86 3.00
N LEU A 192 13.94 2.92 2.28
CA LEU A 192 14.62 1.80 1.63
C LEU A 192 14.71 2.01 0.11
N PHE A 193 13.85 2.88 -0.47
CA PHE A 193 13.75 3.03 -1.91
C PHE A 193 15.09 3.39 -2.55
N ASP A 194 15.81 4.35 -1.98
CA ASP A 194 17.07 4.84 -2.53
C ASP A 194 18.18 3.77 -2.54
N ARG A 195 18.08 2.77 -1.66
CA ARG A 195 18.99 1.61 -1.64
C ARG A 195 18.73 0.61 -2.74
N PHE A 196 17.49 0.56 -3.22
CA PHE A 196 17.01 -0.44 -4.17
C PHE A 196 16.73 0.13 -5.56
N VAL A 197 16.93 1.43 -5.81
CA VAL A 197 16.69 2.03 -7.12
C VAL A 197 17.98 2.34 -7.87
N LYS A 198 18.06 1.92 -9.13
CA LYS A 198 19.09 2.34 -10.06
C LYS A 198 18.47 2.51 -11.46
N TYR A 199 18.64 3.70 -12.06
CA TYR A 199 18.03 4.03 -13.36
C TYR A 199 16.50 3.80 -13.40
N ASP A 200 15.81 4.22 -12.34
CA ASP A 200 14.35 4.04 -12.12
C ASP A 200 13.87 2.58 -12.10
N LYS A 201 14.76 1.64 -11.75
CA LYS A 201 14.50 0.19 -11.71
C LYS A 201 15.05 -0.45 -10.46
N LEU A 202 14.47 -1.59 -10.09
CA LEU A 202 15.07 -2.53 -9.15
C LEU A 202 16.23 -3.26 -9.86
N PRO A 203 17.49 -3.14 -9.39
CA PRO A 203 18.64 -3.78 -10.02
C PRO A 203 18.52 -5.31 -10.06
N GLY A 204 18.93 -5.93 -11.18
CA GLY A 204 18.88 -7.38 -11.34
C GLY A 204 19.72 -8.19 -10.36
N GLU A 205 20.71 -7.55 -9.72
CA GLU A 205 21.48 -8.17 -8.64
C GLU A 205 20.66 -8.43 -7.37
N TYR A 206 19.54 -7.71 -7.17
CA TYR A 206 18.64 -7.85 -6.02
C TYR A 206 17.37 -8.63 -6.29
N THR A 207 17.11 -8.98 -7.57
CA THR A 207 15.86 -9.61 -8.00
C THR A 207 16.05 -10.50 -9.22
N TYR A 208 15.20 -11.54 -9.36
CA TYR A 208 15.16 -12.36 -10.57
C TYR A 208 13.95 -12.05 -11.46
N ASP A 209 12.89 -11.45 -10.91
CA ASP A 209 11.62 -11.19 -11.62
C ASP A 209 11.26 -9.71 -11.74
N GLY A 210 12.12 -8.83 -11.22
CA GLY A 210 11.92 -7.38 -11.22
C GLY A 210 10.97 -6.87 -10.14
N THR A 211 10.53 -7.73 -9.22
CA THR A 211 9.61 -7.40 -8.12
C THR A 211 10.11 -7.91 -6.78
N HIS A 212 10.37 -9.22 -6.69
CA HIS A 212 10.71 -9.89 -5.44
C HIS A 212 12.22 -9.92 -5.22
N LEU A 213 12.60 -9.71 -3.98
CA LEU A 213 14.02 -9.70 -3.61
C LEU A 213 14.59 -11.12 -3.54
N ASN A 214 15.84 -11.26 -3.94
CA ASN A 214 16.67 -12.43 -3.68
C ASN A 214 17.40 -12.30 -2.32
N GLY A 215 18.25 -13.27 -1.98
CA GLY A 215 18.97 -13.27 -0.70
C GLY A 215 19.84 -12.03 -0.47
N LEU A 216 20.48 -11.49 -1.51
CA LEU A 216 21.25 -10.25 -1.43
C LEU A 216 20.36 -9.05 -1.11
N GLY A 217 19.21 -8.94 -1.80
CA GLY A 217 18.24 -7.89 -1.52
C GLY A 217 17.73 -7.94 -0.07
N TYR A 218 17.36 -9.11 0.46
CA TYR A 218 16.96 -9.23 1.86
C TYR A 218 18.09 -8.94 2.85
N SER A 219 19.34 -9.22 2.51
CA SER A 219 20.50 -8.87 3.34
C SER A 219 20.68 -7.35 3.45
N ILE A 220 20.46 -6.61 2.35
CA ILE A 220 20.47 -5.15 2.35
C ILE A 220 19.31 -4.61 3.18
N TRP A 221 18.09 -5.12 2.98
CA TRP A 221 16.93 -4.70 3.78
C TRP A 221 17.20 -4.89 5.27
N LYS A 222 17.67 -6.09 5.67
CA LYS A 222 18.10 -6.34 7.06
C LYS A 222 19.08 -5.29 7.57
N HIS A 223 20.13 -4.99 6.80
CA HIS A 223 21.17 -4.04 7.20
C HIS A 223 20.57 -2.66 7.52
N GLU A 224 19.69 -2.16 6.64
CA GLU A 224 19.10 -0.82 6.79
C GLU A 224 18.18 -0.72 8.02
N ILE A 225 17.43 -1.78 8.35
CA ILE A 225 16.47 -1.73 9.46
C ILE A 225 17.00 -2.30 10.77
N ASN A 226 18.21 -2.88 10.81
CA ASN A 226 18.74 -3.60 11.96
C ASN A 226 18.70 -2.78 13.27
N LYS A 227 19.03 -1.49 13.23
CA LYS A 227 18.99 -0.58 14.37
C LYS A 227 17.59 -0.33 14.96
N TYR A 228 16.54 -0.63 14.20
CA TYR A 228 15.14 -0.45 14.62
C TYR A 228 14.52 -1.76 15.11
N VAL A 229 15.07 -2.90 14.73
CA VAL A 229 14.61 -4.24 15.15
C VAL A 229 15.14 -4.58 16.53
N ASN A 230 16.41 -4.31 16.79
CA ASN A 230 17.11 -4.61 18.05
C ASN A 230 16.94 -3.54 19.12
#